data_e58cf4b280cb93cb69dc60c5d4e24c8f
#
_entry.id   e58cf4b280cb93cb69dc60c5d4e24c8f
#
_cell.length_a   1.000
_cell.length_b   1.000
_cell.length_c   1.000
_cell.angle_alpha   90.00
_cell.angle_beta   90.00
_cell.angle_gamma   90.00
#
_symmetry.space_group_name_H-M   'P 1'
#
loop_
_entity.id
_entity.type
_entity.pdbx_description
1 polymer ?
#
loop_
_entity_poly.entity_id
_entity_poly.type
_entity_poly.pdbx_seq_one_letter_code
_entity_poly.pdbx_strand_id
1 'polypeptide(L)'
;MNVSTAEITQSFTAATAGPASAADASESCCASPISTVSVFPLPLSEFEHYLLTDDRPSHPMVSVMLVDGHGSLHESLFRAAVHQLVNAHPLLNARIQNCAGQLQWVAAAPRPDGSPSSVTMEWHVTDDGDPQTQLPLARPLNLHAGECLRLQVWTGSSAGAARWRMALEVHHACADGIAAVQLIAELLARYGRLSPDGTGIPSSTNVRRQPDFETPRPELLPGRSTLPDPEPSTAPSTSEGAPRRSPGTLIGKLCRLFLRRPVRQASSHELAAGSSTDSEHPPAILLQTLSESSPARLRTRAIARGVTVNDLLLLQCLQQIRAWNTAAGTAGARQWMRIAVPISMRSGRHSGLPACNRVSYALVTHRMSECSDPQSLLQRIHEKTAGLMSGREGVIAWKLFRALRRIPGGLRYMMSWWSCAGTLVLANVGD
;
A
#
# COMPACT_ATOMS: atom_id res chain seq x y z
N MET A 1 5.76 -7.61 16.09
CA MET A 1 6.78 -7.61 15.09
C MET A 1 6.47 -6.64 13.99
N ASN A 2 7.36 -5.68 13.78
CA ASN A 2 7.16 -4.56 12.88
C ASN A 2 7.12 -5.04 11.43
N VAL A 3 5.98 -4.87 10.78
CA VAL A 3 5.90 -4.97 9.32
C VAL A 3 6.50 -3.67 8.79
N SER A 4 7.74 -3.75 8.30
CA SER A 4 8.36 -2.64 7.57
C SER A 4 7.69 -2.55 6.22
N THR A 5 6.97 -1.47 5.97
CA THR A 5 6.48 -1.12 4.64
C THR A 5 7.66 -0.56 3.84
N ALA A 6 7.99 -1.16 2.71
CA ALA A 6 9.06 -0.65 1.85
C ALA A 6 8.61 0.66 1.21
N GLU A 7 9.47 1.66 1.28
CA GLU A 7 9.23 3.02 0.79
C GLU A 7 9.83 3.20 -0.61
N ILE A 8 9.14 4.04 -1.40
CA ILE A 8 9.66 4.55 -2.66
C ILE A 8 10.10 5.99 -2.41
N THR A 9 11.38 6.25 -2.55
CA THR A 9 11.93 7.62 -2.60
C THR A 9 12.15 8.01 -4.05
N GLN A 10 11.38 8.97 -4.57
CA GLN A 10 11.63 9.62 -5.86
C GLN A 10 12.14 11.03 -5.59
N SER A 11 13.30 11.38 -6.13
CA SER A 11 13.89 12.72 -6.03
C SER A 11 13.44 13.56 -7.23
N PHE A 12 12.84 14.71 -6.97
CA PHE A 12 12.46 15.68 -8.00
C PHE A 12 13.31 16.94 -7.86
N THR A 13 13.96 17.34 -8.94
CA THR A 13 14.80 18.56 -9.00
C THR A 13 14.08 19.64 -9.79
N ALA A 14 13.87 20.81 -9.20
CA ALA A 14 13.26 21.98 -9.86
C ALA A 14 14.35 22.87 -10.48
N ALA A 15 14.19 23.27 -11.72
CA ALA A 15 15.05 24.23 -12.41
C ALA A 15 14.35 25.59 -12.56
N THR A 16 15.09 26.68 -12.34
CA THR A 16 14.62 28.06 -12.42
C THR A 16 14.69 28.59 -13.84
N ALA A 17 13.62 29.21 -14.35
CA ALA A 17 13.60 29.97 -15.59
C ALA A 17 12.87 31.32 -15.41
N GLY A 18 13.36 32.37 -16.09
CA GLY A 18 12.98 33.76 -15.96
C GLY A 18 11.73 34.16 -16.76
N PRO A 19 11.26 35.43 -16.68
CA PRO A 19 9.90 35.84 -16.94
C PRO A 19 9.56 36.13 -18.41
N ALA A 20 8.35 35.81 -18.82
CA ALA A 20 7.74 36.28 -20.07
C ALA A 20 6.29 36.77 -19.85
N SER A 21 5.99 37.84 -20.53
CA SER A 21 4.91 38.79 -20.67
C SER A 21 3.46 38.26 -20.62
N ALA A 22 2.61 39.07 -19.99
CA ALA A 22 1.16 38.95 -19.90
C ALA A 22 0.44 39.33 -21.20
N ALA A 23 -0.62 38.64 -21.54
CA ALA A 23 -1.70 39.15 -22.39
C ALA A 23 -3.04 38.48 -22.01
N ASP A 24 -4.08 39.32 -21.93
CA ASP A 24 -5.48 39.07 -21.56
C ASP A 24 -6.18 37.94 -22.28
N ALA A 25 -6.98 37.19 -21.51
CA ALA A 25 -8.28 36.72 -21.99
C ALA A 25 -9.19 36.31 -20.80
N SER A 26 -10.15 37.15 -20.50
CA SER A 26 -11.28 36.86 -19.62
C SER A 26 -12.31 36.00 -20.36
N GLU A 27 -12.47 34.75 -19.99
CA GLU A 27 -13.70 34.00 -20.28
C GLU A 27 -14.20 33.33 -18.97
N SER A 28 -15.34 33.91 -18.54
CA SER A 28 -16.17 33.39 -17.46
C SER A 28 -16.83 32.09 -17.92
N CYS A 29 -16.29 30.97 -17.46
CA CYS A 29 -16.94 29.67 -17.59
C CYS A 29 -17.68 29.34 -16.29
N CYS A 30 -18.96 29.68 -16.21
CA CYS A 30 -19.88 29.17 -15.19
C CYS A 30 -20.02 27.66 -15.40
N ALA A 31 -19.20 26.89 -14.70
CA ALA A 31 -19.37 25.45 -14.58
C ALA A 31 -20.64 25.19 -13.74
N SER A 32 -21.67 24.67 -14.39
CA SER A 32 -22.87 24.14 -13.75
C SER A 32 -22.46 23.13 -12.65
N PRO A 33 -23.11 23.09 -11.48
CA PRO A 33 -22.80 22.12 -10.47
C PRO A 33 -23.10 20.73 -11.03
N ILE A 34 -22.05 19.93 -11.23
CA ILE A 34 -22.16 18.50 -11.53
C ILE A 34 -22.95 17.89 -10.39
N SER A 35 -24.15 17.42 -10.68
CA SER A 35 -25.01 16.68 -9.75
C SER A 35 -24.18 15.48 -9.24
N THR A 36 -23.62 15.59 -8.04
CA THR A 36 -22.83 14.54 -7.42
C THR A 36 -23.77 13.40 -7.07
N VAL A 37 -23.81 12.37 -7.91
CA VAL A 37 -24.47 11.12 -7.58
C VAL A 37 -23.80 10.62 -6.30
N SER A 38 -24.54 10.61 -5.19
CA SER A 38 -24.04 10.11 -3.92
C SER A 38 -23.76 8.62 -4.08
N VAL A 39 -22.49 8.23 -4.04
CA VAL A 39 -22.08 6.82 -4.08
C VAL A 39 -22.31 6.11 -2.74
N PHE A 40 -22.60 6.85 -1.70
CA PHE A 40 -22.84 6.33 -0.36
C PHE A 40 -24.34 6.07 -0.10
N PRO A 41 -24.68 5.08 0.76
CA PRO A 41 -23.79 4.20 1.51
C PRO A 41 -23.18 3.07 0.67
N LEU A 42 -21.94 2.67 0.97
CA LEU A 42 -21.25 1.55 0.31
C LEU A 42 -20.95 0.44 1.33
N PRO A 43 -21.36 -0.82 1.12
CA PRO A 43 -20.94 -1.91 1.98
C PRO A 43 -19.43 -2.09 1.91
N LEU A 44 -18.80 -2.50 3.05
CA LEU A 44 -17.38 -2.84 3.05
C LEU A 44 -17.12 -4.04 2.14
N SER A 45 -16.05 -3.99 1.38
CA SER A 45 -15.52 -5.16 0.69
C SER A 45 -14.97 -6.19 1.69
N GLU A 46 -14.75 -7.41 1.26
CA GLU A 46 -14.21 -8.47 2.09
C GLU A 46 -12.82 -8.12 2.66
N PHE A 47 -11.99 -7.46 1.85
CA PHE A 47 -10.66 -7.03 2.25
C PHE A 47 -10.68 -5.83 3.20
N GLU A 48 -11.51 -4.83 2.94
CA GLU A 48 -11.71 -3.70 3.85
C GLU A 48 -12.17 -4.19 5.23
N HIS A 49 -13.08 -5.16 5.27
CA HIS A 49 -13.54 -5.76 6.51
C HIS A 49 -12.42 -6.52 7.24
N TYR A 50 -11.57 -7.25 6.49
CA TYR A 50 -10.39 -7.92 7.05
C TYR A 50 -9.42 -6.89 7.65
N LEU A 51 -9.05 -5.86 6.91
CA LEU A 51 -8.12 -4.83 7.36
C LEU A 51 -8.63 -4.07 8.59
N LEU A 52 -9.93 -3.75 8.63
CA LEU A 52 -10.55 -3.14 9.80
C LEU A 52 -10.53 -4.07 11.03
N THR A 53 -10.68 -5.38 10.82
CA THR A 53 -10.65 -6.36 11.92
C THR A 53 -9.24 -6.58 12.45
N ASP A 54 -8.22 -6.45 11.61
CA ASP A 54 -6.79 -6.61 11.98
C ASP A 54 -6.15 -5.31 12.46
N ASP A 55 -6.83 -4.18 12.32
CA ASP A 55 -6.35 -2.89 12.80
C ASP A 55 -6.27 -2.88 14.33
N ARG A 56 -5.07 -2.63 14.86
CA ARG A 56 -4.76 -2.64 16.28
C ARG A 56 -3.86 -1.46 16.63
N PRO A 57 -4.00 -0.88 17.82
CA PRO A 57 -3.12 0.21 18.26
C PRO A 57 -1.61 -0.13 18.18
N SER A 58 -1.26 -1.39 18.49
CA SER A 58 0.12 -1.89 18.41
C SER A 58 0.59 -2.18 16.98
N HIS A 59 -0.34 -2.37 16.05
CA HIS A 59 -0.08 -2.69 14.65
C HIS A 59 -1.16 -2.02 13.79
N PRO A 60 -1.09 -0.68 13.64
CA PRO A 60 -2.11 0.05 12.89
C PRO A 60 -2.06 -0.32 11.41
N MET A 61 -3.23 -0.48 10.81
CA MET A 61 -3.37 -0.73 9.36
C MET A 61 -3.23 0.57 8.57
N VAL A 62 -2.11 1.23 8.73
CA VAL A 62 -1.75 2.50 8.09
C VAL A 62 -0.59 2.28 7.14
N SER A 63 -0.77 2.67 5.88
CA SER A 63 0.31 2.76 4.91
C SER A 63 0.95 4.13 5.01
N VAL A 64 2.28 4.18 5.13
CA VAL A 64 3.06 5.41 5.19
C VAL A 64 3.89 5.52 3.94
N MET A 65 3.74 6.63 3.21
CA MET A 65 4.54 6.96 2.04
C MET A 65 5.32 8.23 2.31
N LEU A 66 6.65 8.18 2.20
CA LEU A 66 7.52 9.35 2.30
C LEU A 66 7.87 9.89 0.92
N VAL A 67 7.82 11.19 0.80
CA VAL A 67 8.22 11.90 -0.43
C VAL A 67 9.14 13.03 -0.05
N ASP A 68 10.31 13.05 -0.67
CA ASP A 68 11.30 14.12 -0.54
C ASP A 68 11.26 15.04 -1.76
N GLY A 69 11.37 16.34 -1.54
CA GLY A 69 11.39 17.32 -2.62
C GLY A 69 12.36 18.47 -2.36
N HIS A 70 12.64 19.18 -3.44
CA HIS A 70 13.47 20.37 -3.46
C HIS A 70 12.65 21.57 -3.91
N GLY A 71 13.05 22.75 -3.48
CA GLY A 71 12.33 23.99 -3.71
C GLY A 71 11.34 24.32 -2.58
N SER A 72 10.68 25.48 -2.71
CA SER A 72 9.74 25.97 -1.73
C SER A 72 8.36 25.32 -1.93
N LEU A 73 7.75 24.93 -0.85
CA LEU A 73 6.38 24.42 -0.82
C LEU A 73 5.48 25.44 -0.13
N HIS A 74 4.41 25.89 -0.80
CA HIS A 74 3.50 26.89 -0.26
C HIS A 74 2.32 26.20 0.44
N GLU A 75 2.21 26.38 1.74
CA GLU A 75 1.23 25.70 2.59
C GLU A 75 -0.21 25.91 2.11
N SER A 76 -0.62 27.14 1.81
CA SER A 76 -1.99 27.44 1.39
C SER A 76 -2.39 26.75 0.09
N LEU A 77 -1.48 26.75 -0.92
CA LEU A 77 -1.70 26.07 -2.20
C LEU A 77 -1.70 24.55 -2.03
N PHE A 78 -0.82 24.06 -1.16
CA PHE A 78 -0.75 22.63 -0.87
C PHE A 78 -2.02 22.14 -0.17
N ARG A 79 -2.55 22.90 0.80
CA ARG A 79 -3.84 22.62 1.44
C ARG A 79 -5.00 22.61 0.43
N ALA A 80 -5.02 23.55 -0.50
CA ALA A 80 -6.01 23.59 -1.57
C ALA A 80 -5.91 22.36 -2.48
N ALA A 81 -4.69 21.92 -2.84
CA ALA A 81 -4.46 20.72 -3.62
C ALA A 81 -4.95 19.44 -2.90
N VAL A 82 -4.66 19.34 -1.59
CA VAL A 82 -5.16 18.24 -0.75
C VAL A 82 -6.69 18.22 -0.71
N HIS A 83 -7.32 19.37 -0.57
CA HIS A 83 -8.78 19.46 -0.57
C HIS A 83 -9.39 18.99 -1.90
N GLN A 84 -8.79 19.41 -3.01
CA GLN A 84 -9.22 18.94 -4.35
C GLN A 84 -9.01 17.43 -4.52
N LEU A 85 -7.90 16.88 -4.01
CA LEU A 85 -7.62 15.44 -4.05
C LEU A 85 -8.68 14.64 -3.29
N VAL A 86 -8.95 15.03 -2.06
CA VAL A 86 -9.90 14.32 -1.18
C VAL A 86 -11.32 14.34 -1.78
N ASN A 87 -11.73 15.46 -2.37
CA ASN A 87 -13.03 15.56 -3.03
C ASN A 87 -13.15 14.65 -4.27
N ALA A 88 -12.03 14.36 -4.93
CA ALA A 88 -12.01 13.44 -6.07
C ALA A 88 -12.05 11.95 -5.68
N HIS A 89 -11.74 11.63 -4.44
CA HIS A 89 -11.64 10.24 -3.94
C HIS A 89 -12.59 10.00 -2.77
N PRO A 90 -13.84 9.57 -2.99
CA PRO A 90 -14.89 9.53 -1.96
C PRO A 90 -14.51 8.77 -0.69
N LEU A 91 -13.76 7.65 -0.78
CA LEU A 91 -13.35 6.90 0.41
C LEU A 91 -12.37 7.68 1.32
N LEU A 92 -11.66 8.67 0.79
CA LEU A 92 -10.84 9.57 1.60
C LEU A 92 -11.67 10.61 2.35
N ASN A 93 -12.94 10.77 2.01
CA ASN A 93 -13.89 11.66 2.69
C ASN A 93 -15.10 10.87 3.21
N ALA A 94 -14.83 9.74 3.82
CA ALA A 94 -15.84 8.83 4.33
C ALA A 94 -15.56 8.42 5.76
N ARG A 95 -16.54 7.82 6.40
CA ARG A 95 -16.40 7.16 7.70
C ARG A 95 -17.11 5.82 7.68
N ILE A 96 -16.72 4.93 8.58
CA ILE A 96 -17.39 3.64 8.75
C ILE A 96 -18.49 3.78 9.80
N GLN A 97 -19.67 3.31 9.45
CA GLN A 97 -20.83 3.28 10.35
C GLN A 97 -21.47 1.90 10.33
N ASN A 98 -22.00 1.49 11.48
CA ASN A 98 -22.84 0.30 11.56
C ASN A 98 -24.30 0.68 11.23
N CYS A 99 -24.80 0.19 10.12
CA CYS A 99 -26.18 0.38 9.67
C CYS A 99 -26.89 -0.97 9.71
N ALA A 100 -27.85 -1.13 10.63
CA ALA A 100 -28.62 -2.36 10.79
C ALA A 100 -27.75 -3.64 10.91
N GLY A 101 -26.67 -3.59 11.66
CA GLY A 101 -25.76 -4.72 11.87
C GLY A 101 -24.72 -4.92 10.75
N GLN A 102 -24.69 -4.07 9.72
CA GLN A 102 -23.72 -4.11 8.65
C GLN A 102 -22.82 -2.88 8.68
N LEU A 103 -21.51 -3.09 8.61
CA LEU A 103 -20.55 -2.01 8.47
C LEU A 103 -20.56 -1.48 7.03
N GLN A 104 -20.70 -0.17 6.89
CA GLN A 104 -20.78 0.52 5.61
C GLN A 104 -19.95 1.79 5.64
N TRP A 105 -19.42 2.17 4.50
CA TRP A 105 -18.90 3.50 4.26
C TRP A 105 -20.06 4.46 4.08
N VAL A 106 -20.02 5.57 4.79
CA VAL A 106 -20.94 6.70 4.65
C VAL A 106 -20.13 7.98 4.48
N ALA A 107 -20.72 9.00 3.86
CA ALA A 107 -20.05 10.29 3.73
C ALA A 107 -19.67 10.84 5.13
N ALA A 108 -18.46 11.37 5.26
CA ALA A 108 -18.09 12.12 6.45
C ALA A 108 -18.79 13.48 6.44
N ALA A 109 -19.22 13.93 7.62
CA ALA A 109 -19.75 15.29 7.71
C ALA A 109 -18.61 16.31 7.48
N PRO A 110 -18.83 17.37 6.69
CA PRO A 110 -17.81 18.41 6.56
C PRO A 110 -17.58 19.11 7.90
N ARG A 111 -16.38 19.66 8.09
CA ARG A 111 -16.11 20.55 9.24
C ARG A 111 -16.90 21.86 9.11
N PRO A 112 -17.06 22.63 10.21
CA PRO A 112 -17.76 23.92 10.17
C PRO A 112 -17.17 24.93 9.17
N ASP A 113 -15.87 24.81 8.88
CA ASP A 113 -15.16 25.63 7.91
C ASP A 113 -15.29 25.11 6.45
N GLY A 114 -16.11 24.08 6.23
CA GLY A 114 -16.29 23.43 4.93
C GLY A 114 -15.14 22.53 4.49
N SER A 115 -14.08 22.39 5.29
CA SER A 115 -12.98 21.48 5.00
C SER A 115 -13.38 20.02 5.23
N PRO A 116 -12.76 19.05 4.51
CA PRO A 116 -12.99 17.63 4.74
C PRO A 116 -12.63 17.26 6.18
N SER A 117 -13.55 16.66 6.92
CA SER A 117 -13.30 16.20 8.29
C SER A 117 -12.32 15.03 8.37
N SER A 118 -12.13 14.35 7.25
CA SER A 118 -11.38 13.10 7.12
C SER A 118 -9.87 13.27 7.00
N VAL A 119 -9.38 14.51 6.84
CA VAL A 119 -7.95 14.79 6.65
C VAL A 119 -7.39 15.61 7.79
N THR A 120 -6.36 15.08 8.42
CA THR A 120 -5.51 15.84 9.33
C THR A 120 -4.23 16.22 8.60
N MET A 121 -3.88 17.51 8.62
CA MET A 121 -2.65 17.98 8.02
C MET A 121 -1.83 18.77 9.05
N GLU A 122 -0.66 18.23 9.37
CA GLU A 122 0.33 18.83 10.25
C GLU A 122 1.43 19.47 9.40
N TRP A 123 1.75 20.72 9.65
CA TRP A 123 2.78 21.46 8.93
C TRP A 123 3.87 21.92 9.88
N HIS A 124 5.10 21.53 9.61
CA HIS A 124 6.26 21.79 10.44
C HIS A 124 7.30 22.57 9.66
N VAL A 125 7.80 23.64 10.24
CA VAL A 125 8.96 24.37 9.73
C VAL A 125 10.18 23.98 10.56
N THR A 126 11.22 23.51 9.91
CA THR A 126 12.49 23.16 10.56
C THR A 126 13.47 24.30 10.36
N ASP A 127 13.70 25.07 11.40
CA ASP A 127 14.56 26.26 11.34
C ASP A 127 16.04 25.93 11.15
N ASP A 128 16.52 24.84 11.78
CA ASP A 128 17.94 24.43 11.79
C ASP A 128 18.14 22.94 11.49
N GLY A 129 17.46 22.39 10.49
CA GLY A 129 17.61 20.97 10.18
C GLY A 129 17.14 20.57 8.78
N ASP A 130 17.72 19.48 8.27
CA ASP A 130 17.25 18.90 7.01
C ASP A 130 15.87 18.24 7.24
N PRO A 131 14.79 18.76 6.60
CA PRO A 131 13.47 18.14 6.71
C PRO A 131 13.47 16.65 6.31
N GLN A 132 14.40 16.24 5.46
CA GLN A 132 14.52 14.87 4.97
C GLN A 132 15.07 13.88 6.01
N THR A 133 15.41 14.33 7.22
CA THR A 133 15.76 13.47 8.35
C THR A 133 14.56 13.09 9.21
N GLN A 134 13.43 13.79 9.04
CA GLN A 134 12.23 13.56 9.85
C GLN A 134 11.53 12.26 9.45
N LEU A 135 11.06 11.52 10.44
CA LEU A 135 10.29 10.30 10.26
C LEU A 135 8.95 10.41 10.99
N PRO A 136 7.83 10.09 10.33
CA PRO A 136 6.53 10.08 10.99
C PRO A 136 6.46 8.91 11.98
N LEU A 137 5.66 9.08 13.01
CA LEU A 137 5.22 7.99 13.85
C LEU A 137 3.95 7.40 13.25
N ALA A 138 3.98 6.14 12.84
CA ALA A 138 2.78 5.44 12.36
C ALA A 138 1.77 5.33 13.51
N ARG A 139 0.80 6.25 13.54
CA ARG A 139 -0.28 6.29 14.53
C ARG A 139 -1.57 5.75 13.94
N PRO A 140 -2.41 5.05 14.72
CA PRO A 140 -3.72 4.60 14.23
C PRO A 140 -4.53 5.74 13.62
N LEU A 141 -5.32 5.42 12.60
CA LEU A 141 -6.33 6.29 12.00
C LEU A 141 -7.71 5.74 12.34
N ASN A 142 -8.58 6.57 12.91
CA ASN A 142 -9.90 6.14 13.33
C ASN A 142 -10.95 6.32 12.22
N LEU A 143 -11.20 5.26 11.45
CA LEU A 143 -12.20 5.29 10.37
C LEU A 143 -13.64 5.52 10.85
N HIS A 144 -13.97 5.19 12.09
CA HIS A 144 -15.30 5.49 12.65
C HIS A 144 -15.48 6.98 12.94
N ALA A 145 -14.39 7.67 13.27
CA ALA A 145 -14.36 9.14 13.38
C ALA A 145 -14.21 9.82 12.00
N GLY A 146 -13.93 9.05 10.94
CA GLY A 146 -13.70 9.58 9.61
C GLY A 146 -12.24 9.95 9.33
N GLU A 147 -11.29 9.54 10.17
CA GLU A 147 -9.86 9.79 9.93
C GLU A 147 -9.32 8.77 8.92
N CYS A 148 -9.40 9.12 7.63
CA CYS A 148 -8.97 8.25 6.54
C CYS A 148 -7.52 8.51 6.11
N LEU A 149 -7.07 9.77 6.27
CA LEU A 149 -5.81 10.28 5.74
C LEU A 149 -5.19 11.27 6.74
N ARG A 150 -3.88 11.14 6.94
CA ARG A 150 -3.05 12.13 7.63
C ARG A 150 -1.89 12.52 6.74
N LEU A 151 -1.58 13.79 6.71
CA LEU A 151 -0.43 14.36 6.03
C LEU A 151 0.44 15.08 7.04
N GLN A 152 1.72 14.75 7.06
CA GLN A 152 2.74 15.49 7.79
C GLN A 152 3.70 16.08 6.77
N VAL A 153 3.93 17.37 6.84
CA VAL A 153 4.82 18.08 5.93
C VAL A 153 5.88 18.81 6.75
N TRP A 154 7.14 18.56 6.44
CA TRP A 154 8.28 19.27 6.99
C TRP A 154 8.92 20.10 5.90
N THR A 155 9.08 21.39 6.17
CA THR A 155 9.74 22.33 5.25
C THR A 155 10.94 22.97 5.95
N GLY A 156 12.01 23.26 5.21
CA GLY A 156 13.21 23.87 5.76
C GLY A 156 14.25 24.11 4.67
N SER A 157 15.48 24.34 5.10
CA SER A 157 16.60 24.49 4.19
C SER A 157 17.78 23.64 4.63
N SER A 158 18.50 23.08 3.67
CA SER A 158 19.76 22.39 3.91
C SER A 158 20.78 22.86 2.90
N ALA A 159 21.97 23.27 3.38
CA ALA A 159 23.04 23.87 2.57
C ALA A 159 22.56 25.06 1.70
N GLY A 160 21.64 25.90 2.23
CA GLY A 160 21.09 27.06 1.53
C GLY A 160 20.04 26.77 0.47
N ALA A 161 19.68 25.51 0.26
CA ALA A 161 18.61 25.11 -0.66
C ALA A 161 17.35 24.74 0.09
N ALA A 162 16.21 25.24 -0.36
CA ALA A 162 14.91 24.86 0.19
C ALA A 162 14.63 23.38 -0.08
N ARG A 163 14.21 22.67 0.95
CA ARG A 163 13.85 21.24 0.92
C ARG A 163 12.58 20.99 1.69
N TRP A 164 11.91 19.90 1.37
CA TRP A 164 10.77 19.45 2.11
C TRP A 164 10.68 17.93 2.12
N ARG A 165 9.99 17.42 3.12
CA ARG A 165 9.54 16.03 3.20
C ARG A 165 8.05 16.02 3.49
N MET A 166 7.34 15.09 2.87
CA MET A 166 5.95 14.80 3.15
C MET A 166 5.79 13.34 3.52
N ALA A 167 5.06 13.06 4.59
CA ALA A 167 4.53 11.74 4.89
C ALA A 167 3.03 11.73 4.61
N LEU A 168 2.61 10.86 3.69
CA LEU A 168 1.21 10.55 3.47
C LEU A 168 0.90 9.25 4.20
N GLU A 169 0.06 9.34 5.24
CA GLU A 169 -0.43 8.21 6.01
C GLU A 169 -1.89 7.97 5.63
N VAL A 170 -2.19 6.80 5.08
CA VAL A 170 -3.55 6.44 4.68
C VAL A 170 -3.95 5.10 5.30
N HIS A 171 -5.17 5.02 5.83
CA HIS A 171 -5.66 3.75 6.34
C HIS A 171 -5.79 2.75 5.19
N HIS A 172 -5.24 1.55 5.36
CA HIS A 172 -5.13 0.57 4.27
C HIS A 172 -6.49 0.09 3.74
N ALA A 173 -7.57 0.25 4.49
CA ALA A 173 -8.92 0.01 3.98
C ALA A 173 -9.37 1.06 2.95
N CYS A 174 -8.83 2.30 2.99
CA CYS A 174 -9.17 3.37 2.05
C CYS A 174 -8.38 3.30 0.75
N ALA A 175 -7.12 2.83 0.82
CA ALA A 175 -6.23 2.77 -0.34
C ALA A 175 -5.21 1.64 -0.17
N ASP A 176 -4.92 0.92 -1.25
CA ASP A 176 -3.78 0.02 -1.33
C ASP A 176 -2.51 0.79 -1.75
N GLY A 177 -1.35 0.11 -1.76
CA GLY A 177 -0.07 0.74 -2.09
C GLY A 177 -0.05 1.40 -3.47
N ILE A 178 -0.68 0.81 -4.50
CA ILE A 178 -0.79 1.40 -5.84
C ILE A 178 -1.64 2.68 -5.79
N ALA A 179 -2.78 2.64 -5.11
CA ALA A 179 -3.62 3.81 -4.93
C ALA A 179 -2.89 4.91 -4.14
N ALA A 180 -2.11 4.56 -3.11
CA ALA A 180 -1.34 5.54 -2.35
C ALA A 180 -0.28 6.26 -3.20
N VAL A 181 0.43 5.52 -4.06
CA VAL A 181 1.38 6.12 -5.04
C VAL A 181 0.65 7.03 -6.03
N GLN A 182 -0.51 6.60 -6.54
CA GLN A 182 -1.34 7.43 -7.43
C GLN A 182 -1.82 8.71 -6.74
N LEU A 183 -2.25 8.62 -5.46
CA LEU A 183 -2.65 9.79 -4.67
C LEU A 183 -1.52 10.81 -4.54
N ILE A 184 -0.29 10.36 -4.28
CA ILE A 184 0.88 11.25 -4.21
C ILE A 184 1.10 11.96 -5.54
N ALA A 185 1.15 11.20 -6.62
CA ALA A 185 1.40 11.75 -7.94
C ALA A 185 0.30 12.74 -8.37
N GLU A 186 -0.96 12.44 -8.07
CA GLU A 186 -2.10 13.32 -8.32
C GLU A 186 -2.07 14.57 -7.45
N LEU A 187 -1.70 14.44 -6.15
CA LEU A 187 -1.54 15.57 -5.24
C LEU A 187 -0.50 16.55 -5.76
N LEU A 188 0.68 16.06 -6.13
CA LEU A 188 1.74 16.90 -6.64
C LEU A 188 1.37 17.57 -7.99
N ALA A 189 0.66 16.85 -8.86
CA ALA A 189 0.15 17.42 -10.11
C ALA A 189 -0.91 18.51 -9.88
N ARG A 190 -1.78 18.35 -8.88
CA ARG A 190 -2.77 19.38 -8.48
C ARG A 190 -2.09 20.61 -7.90
N TYR A 191 -1.11 20.38 -7.00
CA TYR A 191 -0.31 21.45 -6.42
C TYR A 191 0.40 22.27 -7.51
N GLY A 192 1.06 21.60 -8.47
CA GLY A 192 1.75 22.27 -9.56
C GLY A 192 0.83 23.13 -10.44
N ARG A 193 -0.43 22.71 -10.61
CA ARG A 193 -1.42 23.52 -11.36
C ARG A 193 -1.90 24.75 -10.60
N LEU A 194 -1.81 24.75 -9.28
CA LEU A 194 -2.20 25.89 -8.44
C LEU A 194 -1.05 26.88 -8.23
N SER A 195 0.18 26.48 -8.49
CA SER A 195 1.35 27.34 -8.31
C SER A 195 1.39 28.44 -9.39
N PRO A 196 1.42 29.73 -9.00
CA PRO A 196 1.36 30.84 -9.95
C PRO A 196 2.57 30.90 -10.89
N ASP A 197 3.70 30.33 -10.49
CA ASP A 197 4.94 30.40 -11.24
C ASP A 197 5.05 29.32 -12.33
N GLY A 198 4.05 28.46 -12.47
CA GLY A 198 4.09 27.34 -13.42
C GLY A 198 5.27 26.36 -13.17
N THR A 199 6.08 26.66 -12.15
CA THR A 199 7.33 25.96 -11.83
C THR A 199 7.11 24.67 -11.02
N GLY A 200 5.86 24.33 -10.77
CA GLY A 200 5.50 23.14 -9.99
C GLY A 200 5.88 21.80 -10.64
N ILE A 201 6.31 21.82 -11.91
CA ILE A 201 6.80 20.63 -12.59
C ILE A 201 7.95 21.06 -13.51
N PRO A 202 9.17 20.55 -13.29
CA PRO A 202 10.28 20.88 -14.16
C PRO A 202 9.95 20.41 -15.58
N SER A 203 9.98 21.36 -16.52
CA SER A 203 9.96 21.09 -17.96
C SER A 203 11.33 20.52 -18.38
N SER A 204 11.80 19.48 -17.69
CA SER A 204 12.98 18.78 -18.13
C SER A 204 12.59 17.79 -19.21
N THR A 205 13.27 17.84 -20.34
CA THR A 205 13.07 17.06 -21.55
C THR A 205 13.20 15.54 -21.38
N ASN A 206 13.36 15.05 -20.17
CA ASN A 206 13.45 13.64 -19.79
C ASN A 206 12.35 13.16 -18.84
N VAL A 207 11.33 13.98 -18.56
CA VAL A 207 10.16 13.47 -17.84
C VAL A 207 9.40 12.58 -18.80
N ARG A 208 9.40 11.27 -18.54
CA ARG A 208 8.35 10.37 -19.07
C ARG A 208 7.04 11.12 -18.94
N ARG A 209 6.31 11.28 -20.05
CA ARG A 209 5.00 11.95 -20.12
C ARG A 209 4.30 11.81 -18.78
N GLN A 210 3.89 12.97 -18.18
CA GLN A 210 3.03 12.91 -17.00
C GLN A 210 1.97 11.87 -17.29
N PRO A 211 1.80 10.86 -16.42
CA PRO A 211 0.72 9.93 -16.62
C PRO A 211 -0.54 10.78 -16.69
N ASP A 212 -1.28 10.68 -17.79
CA ASP A 212 -2.61 11.27 -17.91
C ASP A 212 -3.43 10.61 -16.80
N PHE A 213 -3.52 11.29 -15.64
CA PHE A 213 -4.36 10.79 -14.56
C PHE A 213 -5.79 10.87 -15.06
N GLU A 214 -6.35 9.72 -15.35
CA GLU A 214 -7.77 9.67 -15.65
C GLU A 214 -8.54 10.27 -14.47
N THR A 215 -9.47 11.13 -14.78
CA THR A 215 -10.35 11.73 -13.77
C THR A 215 -11.01 10.60 -12.96
N PRO A 216 -10.87 10.59 -11.63
CA PRO A 216 -11.52 9.59 -10.80
C PRO A 216 -13.03 9.53 -11.08
N ARG A 217 -13.54 8.32 -11.27
CA ARG A 217 -14.96 8.06 -11.55
C ARG A 217 -15.62 7.38 -10.34
N PRO A 218 -16.26 8.15 -9.44
CA PRO A 218 -16.86 7.63 -8.21
C PRO A 218 -17.88 6.51 -8.43
N GLU A 219 -18.57 6.52 -9.55
CA GLU A 219 -19.55 5.50 -9.93
C GLU A 219 -18.96 4.10 -10.10
N LEU A 220 -17.64 3.97 -10.20
CA LEU A 220 -16.95 2.67 -10.25
C LEU A 220 -16.75 2.03 -8.87
N LEU A 221 -16.84 2.80 -7.78
CA LEU A 221 -16.59 2.31 -6.42
C LEU A 221 -17.47 1.13 -5.99
N PRO A 222 -18.77 1.05 -6.33
CA PRO A 222 -19.56 -0.15 -6.01
C PRO A 222 -18.97 -1.44 -6.59
N GLY A 223 -18.33 -1.37 -7.75
CA GLY A 223 -17.68 -2.50 -8.40
C GLY A 223 -16.31 -2.90 -7.80
N ARG A 224 -15.77 -2.15 -6.83
CA ARG A 224 -14.44 -2.44 -6.25
C ARG A 224 -14.34 -3.81 -5.55
N SER A 225 -15.46 -4.37 -5.11
CA SER A 225 -15.55 -5.68 -4.46
C SER A 225 -15.83 -6.83 -5.43
N THR A 226 -15.99 -6.56 -6.72
CA THR A 226 -16.20 -7.62 -7.70
C THR A 226 -14.89 -8.37 -7.94
N LEU A 227 -14.98 -9.70 -7.94
CA LEU A 227 -13.85 -10.52 -8.35
C LEU A 227 -13.54 -10.25 -9.83
N PRO A 228 -12.25 -10.20 -10.21
CA PRO A 228 -11.93 -10.15 -11.62
C PRO A 228 -12.49 -11.40 -12.30
N ASP A 229 -13.15 -11.19 -13.43
CA ASP A 229 -13.49 -12.29 -14.31
C ASP A 229 -12.19 -13.03 -14.68
N PRO A 230 -12.23 -14.35 -14.77
CA PRO A 230 -11.08 -15.08 -15.31
C PRO A 230 -10.82 -14.51 -16.71
N GLU A 231 -9.68 -13.85 -16.90
CA GLU A 231 -9.29 -13.42 -18.23
C GLU A 231 -9.34 -14.62 -19.17
N PRO A 232 -9.96 -14.49 -20.36
CA PRO A 232 -9.87 -15.54 -21.37
C PRO A 232 -8.37 -15.74 -21.63
N SER A 233 -7.89 -16.94 -21.36
CA SER A 233 -6.50 -17.31 -21.58
C SER A 233 -6.18 -17.05 -23.06
N THR A 234 -5.42 -15.99 -23.34
CA THR A 234 -4.91 -15.70 -24.69
C THR A 234 -3.74 -16.64 -25.09
N ALA A 235 -3.42 -17.60 -24.22
CA ALA A 235 -2.53 -18.68 -24.59
C ALA A 235 -3.27 -19.61 -25.61
N PRO A 236 -2.68 -19.92 -26.77
CA PRO A 236 -3.27 -20.84 -27.72
C PRO A 236 -3.55 -22.16 -26.99
N SER A 237 -4.82 -22.53 -26.96
CA SER A 237 -5.30 -23.79 -26.37
C SER A 237 -4.89 -24.97 -27.21
N THR A 238 -3.61 -25.37 -27.17
CA THR A 238 -3.13 -26.64 -27.67
C THR A 238 -2.98 -27.66 -26.53
N SER A 239 -4.04 -27.82 -25.75
CA SER A 239 -4.23 -29.03 -24.92
C SER A 239 -5.70 -29.18 -24.59
N GLU A 240 -6.42 -29.89 -25.41
CA GLU A 240 -7.63 -30.61 -25.03
C GLU A 240 -7.27 -31.47 -23.81
N GLY A 241 -7.79 -31.13 -22.65
CA GLY A 241 -7.60 -31.94 -21.45
C GLY A 241 -7.18 -31.23 -20.17
N ALA A 242 -7.34 -29.90 -20.04
CA ALA A 242 -7.12 -29.26 -18.74
C ALA A 242 -8.18 -29.78 -17.74
N PRO A 243 -7.81 -30.55 -16.69
CA PRO A 243 -8.77 -31.19 -15.81
C PRO A 243 -9.58 -30.09 -15.09
N ARG A 244 -10.92 -30.13 -15.20
CA ARG A 244 -11.84 -29.38 -14.36
C ARG A 244 -11.46 -29.66 -12.91
N ARG A 245 -10.75 -28.72 -12.26
CA ARG A 245 -10.29 -28.92 -10.89
C ARG A 245 -11.49 -29.10 -9.98
N SER A 246 -11.58 -30.28 -9.36
CA SER A 246 -12.63 -30.67 -8.43
C SER A 246 -12.67 -29.73 -7.20
N PRO A 247 -13.81 -29.54 -6.54
CA PRO A 247 -13.92 -28.79 -5.28
C PRO A 247 -12.92 -29.24 -4.21
N GLY A 248 -12.50 -30.50 -4.22
CA GLY A 248 -11.46 -31.04 -3.35
C GLY A 248 -10.11 -30.33 -3.44
N THR A 249 -9.78 -29.70 -4.57
CA THR A 249 -8.54 -28.93 -4.70
C THR A 249 -8.56 -27.64 -3.88
N LEU A 250 -9.70 -26.96 -3.78
CA LEU A 250 -9.87 -25.74 -2.97
C LEU A 250 -9.83 -26.08 -1.48
N ILE A 251 -10.57 -27.11 -1.05
CA ILE A 251 -10.58 -27.60 0.33
C ILE A 251 -9.16 -28.03 0.73
N GLY A 252 -8.45 -28.77 -0.12
CA GLY A 252 -7.07 -29.17 0.14
C GLY A 252 -6.09 -27.98 0.28
N LYS A 253 -6.28 -26.90 -0.48
CA LYS A 253 -5.50 -25.66 -0.33
C LYS A 253 -5.82 -24.95 1.00
N LEU A 254 -7.09 -24.85 1.36
CA LEU A 254 -7.53 -24.27 2.63
C LEU A 254 -7.01 -25.10 3.82
N CYS A 255 -7.15 -26.43 3.79
CA CYS A 255 -6.60 -27.30 4.83
C CYS A 255 -5.08 -27.10 5.00
N ARG A 256 -4.32 -27.03 3.90
CA ARG A 256 -2.87 -26.75 3.98
C ARG A 256 -2.58 -25.39 4.56
N LEU A 257 -3.38 -24.37 4.26
CA LEU A 257 -3.26 -23.03 4.83
C LEU A 257 -3.39 -23.06 6.35
N PHE A 258 -4.40 -23.78 6.86
CA PHE A 258 -4.68 -23.89 8.29
C PHE A 258 -3.68 -24.82 9.03
N LEU A 259 -3.30 -25.92 8.41
CA LEU A 259 -2.35 -26.89 9.04
C LEU A 259 -0.91 -26.39 9.07
N ARG A 260 -0.50 -25.54 8.11
CA ARG A 260 0.85 -24.99 8.04
C ARG A 260 0.90 -23.66 8.76
N ARG A 261 0.84 -23.70 10.09
CA ARG A 261 0.93 -22.48 10.91
C ARG A 261 2.31 -21.83 10.74
N PRO A 262 2.38 -20.56 10.31
CA PRO A 262 3.65 -19.87 10.21
C PRO A 262 4.15 -19.50 11.60
N VAL A 263 5.47 -19.53 11.78
CA VAL A 263 6.11 -18.98 12.97
C VAL A 263 6.16 -17.47 12.89
N ARG A 264 6.09 -16.81 14.03
CA ARG A 264 6.46 -15.40 14.12
C ARG A 264 7.98 -15.26 14.01
N GLN A 265 8.45 -14.12 13.57
CA GLN A 265 9.85 -13.75 13.74
C GLN A 265 10.11 -13.45 15.22
N ALA A 266 11.20 -13.86 15.79
CA ALA A 266 11.56 -13.56 17.16
C ALA A 266 11.67 -12.04 17.38
N SER A 267 11.28 -11.58 18.56
CA SER A 267 11.45 -10.16 18.91
C SER A 267 12.94 -9.83 19.14
N SER A 268 13.29 -8.56 19.05
CA SER A 268 14.66 -8.11 19.38
C SER A 268 15.02 -8.39 20.84
N HIS A 269 14.04 -8.43 21.76
CA HIS A 269 14.22 -8.80 23.15
C HIS A 269 14.54 -10.30 23.34
N GLU A 270 13.99 -11.16 22.49
CA GLU A 270 14.34 -12.59 22.49
C GLU A 270 15.78 -12.85 22.03
N LEU A 271 16.36 -11.90 21.26
CA LEU A 271 17.78 -11.93 20.88
C LEU A 271 18.71 -11.42 21.99
N ALA A 272 18.27 -10.41 22.74
CA ALA A 272 18.99 -9.86 23.87
C ALA A 272 18.61 -10.61 25.14
N ALA A 273 19.12 -11.81 25.31
CA ALA A 273 18.83 -12.66 26.46
C ALA A 273 19.02 -11.88 27.78
N GLY A 274 17.95 -11.47 28.42
CA GLY A 274 17.96 -10.96 29.80
C GLY A 274 17.23 -9.65 30.11
N SER A 275 16.60 -8.96 29.17
CA SER A 275 15.88 -7.72 29.47
C SER A 275 14.36 -7.90 29.34
N SER A 276 13.72 -8.17 30.45
CA SER A 276 12.27 -8.17 30.59
C SER A 276 11.78 -6.75 30.88
N THR A 277 11.49 -5.99 29.86
CA THR A 277 10.57 -4.86 29.95
C THR A 277 9.66 -4.91 28.75
N ASP A 278 8.39 -5.26 28.99
CA ASP A 278 7.28 -5.08 28.06
C ASP A 278 7.06 -3.57 27.84
N SER A 279 7.98 -2.92 27.16
CA SER A 279 7.71 -1.62 26.60
C SER A 279 7.02 -1.86 25.27
N GLU A 280 5.71 -1.61 25.20
CA GLU A 280 4.99 -1.46 23.95
C GLU A 280 5.60 -0.27 23.18
N HIS A 281 6.69 -0.54 22.48
CA HIS A 281 7.22 0.46 21.55
C HIS A 281 6.28 0.54 20.35
N PRO A 282 5.90 1.76 19.94
CA PRO A 282 5.14 1.92 18.71
C PRO A 282 5.94 1.33 17.54
N PRO A 283 5.27 0.85 16.49
CA PRO A 283 5.93 0.28 15.33
C PRO A 283 6.92 1.31 14.77
N ALA A 284 8.21 0.94 14.72
CA ALA A 284 9.24 1.80 14.19
C ALA A 284 9.33 1.66 12.67
N ILE A 285 9.47 2.79 11.99
CA ILE A 285 9.79 2.83 10.55
C ILE A 285 11.31 2.82 10.42
N LEU A 286 11.83 1.85 9.67
CA LEU A 286 13.24 1.80 9.30
C LEU A 286 13.37 2.11 7.83
N LEU A 287 14.06 3.21 7.51
CA LEU A 287 14.34 3.64 6.15
C LEU A 287 15.77 3.23 5.75
N GLN A 288 15.89 2.55 4.63
CA GLN A 288 17.18 2.17 4.06
C GLN A 288 17.21 2.54 2.58
N THR A 289 18.03 3.51 2.23
CA THR A 289 18.25 3.90 0.84
C THR A 289 19.36 3.04 0.21
N LEU A 290 19.05 2.44 -0.92
CA LEU A 290 20.01 1.70 -1.73
C LEU A 290 20.72 2.66 -2.69
N SER A 291 21.97 2.32 -3.08
CA SER A 291 22.69 3.09 -4.11
C SER A 291 21.95 3.00 -5.45
N GLU A 292 22.07 4.04 -6.28
CA GLU A 292 21.43 4.11 -7.62
C GLU A 292 21.74 2.90 -8.52
N SER A 293 22.93 2.32 -8.39
CA SER A 293 23.32 1.13 -9.14
C SER A 293 22.68 -0.17 -8.63
N SER A 294 22.13 -0.19 -7.42
CA SER A 294 21.61 -1.43 -6.79
C SER A 294 20.42 -2.03 -7.52
N PRO A 295 19.41 -1.27 -7.98
CA PRO A 295 18.29 -1.83 -8.74
C PRO A 295 18.75 -2.49 -10.04
N ALA A 296 19.64 -1.86 -10.80
CA ALA A 296 20.18 -2.41 -12.04
C ALA A 296 20.94 -3.72 -11.79
N ARG A 297 21.75 -3.77 -10.74
CA ARG A 297 22.48 -4.98 -10.33
C ARG A 297 21.56 -6.11 -9.91
N LEU A 298 20.47 -5.80 -9.20
CA LEU A 298 19.45 -6.79 -8.82
C LEU A 298 18.74 -7.36 -10.05
N ARG A 299 18.35 -6.50 -11.00
CA ARG A 299 17.74 -6.94 -12.27
C ARG A 299 18.69 -7.84 -13.08
N THR A 300 19.95 -7.43 -13.23
CA THR A 300 20.97 -8.24 -13.93
C THR A 300 21.13 -9.63 -13.27
N ARG A 301 21.17 -9.66 -11.93
CA ARG A 301 21.27 -10.93 -11.19
C ARG A 301 20.02 -11.82 -11.35
N ALA A 302 18.84 -11.22 -11.39
CA ALA A 302 17.59 -11.93 -11.60
C ALA A 302 17.55 -12.55 -13.01
N ILE A 303 17.86 -11.76 -14.04
CA ILE A 303 17.93 -12.22 -15.43
C ILE A 303 18.94 -13.37 -15.59
N ALA A 304 20.15 -13.20 -15.04
CA ALA A 304 21.20 -14.23 -15.11
C ALA A 304 20.81 -15.57 -14.46
N ARG A 305 19.80 -15.58 -13.58
CA ARG A 305 19.27 -16.77 -12.92
C ARG A 305 17.91 -17.23 -13.47
N GLY A 306 17.37 -16.54 -14.46
CA GLY A 306 16.04 -16.84 -15.01
C GLY A 306 14.90 -16.65 -14.04
N VAL A 307 15.03 -15.72 -13.07
CA VAL A 307 14.05 -15.45 -12.02
C VAL A 307 13.68 -13.96 -11.98
N THR A 308 12.69 -13.59 -11.18
CA THR A 308 12.32 -12.19 -10.98
C THR A 308 13.09 -11.55 -9.80
N VAL A 309 13.12 -10.22 -9.75
CA VAL A 309 13.68 -9.50 -8.58
C VAL A 309 12.92 -9.87 -7.31
N ASN A 310 11.59 -10.02 -7.39
CA ASN A 310 10.77 -10.46 -6.26
C ASN A 310 11.17 -11.85 -5.74
N ASP A 311 11.55 -12.78 -6.62
CA ASP A 311 12.01 -14.10 -6.20
C ASP A 311 13.31 -14.01 -5.41
N LEU A 312 14.23 -13.11 -5.82
CA LEU A 312 15.46 -12.84 -5.08
C LEU A 312 15.19 -12.22 -3.72
N LEU A 313 14.27 -11.26 -3.63
CA LEU A 313 13.88 -10.62 -2.38
C LEU A 313 13.22 -11.64 -1.43
N LEU A 314 12.31 -12.47 -1.94
CA LEU A 314 11.67 -13.55 -1.17
C LEU A 314 12.69 -14.54 -0.63
N LEU A 315 13.69 -14.92 -1.45
CA LEU A 315 14.79 -15.77 -1.02
C LEU A 315 15.53 -15.16 0.16
N GLN A 316 15.94 -13.89 0.03
CA GLN A 316 16.67 -13.17 1.07
C GLN A 316 15.84 -13.03 2.35
N CYS A 317 14.57 -12.67 2.25
CA CYS A 317 13.68 -12.57 3.40
C CYS A 317 13.57 -13.91 4.15
N LEU A 318 13.35 -15.03 3.45
CA LEU A 318 13.25 -16.35 4.08
C LEU A 318 14.56 -16.75 4.75
N GLN A 319 15.70 -16.46 4.14
CA GLN A 319 17.01 -16.75 4.71
C GLN A 319 17.29 -15.90 5.96
N GLN A 320 16.97 -14.61 5.91
CA GLN A 320 17.18 -13.72 7.06
C GLN A 320 16.25 -14.06 8.23
N ILE A 321 14.97 -14.35 7.98
CA ILE A 321 14.04 -14.81 9.01
C ILE A 321 14.56 -16.08 9.68
N ARG A 322 15.03 -17.05 8.87
CA ARG A 322 15.62 -18.28 9.41
C ARG A 322 16.83 -17.98 10.27
N ALA A 323 17.78 -17.18 9.79
CA ALA A 323 18.99 -16.82 10.53
C ALA A 323 18.64 -16.12 11.85
N TRP A 324 17.72 -15.15 11.79
CA TRP A 324 17.24 -14.41 12.95
C TRP A 324 16.60 -15.31 14.01
N ASN A 325 15.64 -16.15 13.63
CA ASN A 325 14.97 -17.06 14.55
C ASN A 325 15.93 -18.15 15.10
N THR A 326 16.94 -18.52 14.32
CA THR A 326 18.00 -19.44 14.79
C THR A 326 18.85 -18.78 15.86
N ALA A 327 19.27 -17.54 15.65
CA ALA A 327 20.03 -16.77 16.63
C ALA A 327 19.25 -16.53 17.92
N ALA A 328 17.93 -16.35 17.82
CA ALA A 328 17.04 -16.21 18.97
C ALA A 328 16.67 -17.55 19.66
N GLY A 329 17.20 -18.68 19.19
CA GLY A 329 16.87 -19.99 19.75
C GLY A 329 15.43 -20.48 19.53
N THR A 330 14.66 -19.77 18.69
CA THR A 330 13.24 -20.06 18.43
C THR A 330 13.02 -20.88 17.14
N ALA A 331 14.09 -21.19 16.40
CA ALA A 331 14.01 -21.90 15.14
C ALA A 331 13.89 -23.41 15.30
N GLY A 332 12.87 -24.01 14.70
CA GLY A 332 12.71 -25.45 14.55
C GLY A 332 12.67 -25.87 13.09
N ALA A 333 13.43 -26.89 12.70
CA ALA A 333 13.53 -27.36 11.31
C ALA A 333 12.18 -27.67 10.64
N ARG A 334 11.19 -28.12 11.41
CA ARG A 334 9.84 -28.47 10.93
C ARG A 334 8.87 -27.28 10.87
N GLN A 335 9.26 -26.14 11.42
CA GLN A 335 8.42 -24.94 11.45
C GLN A 335 8.24 -24.36 10.04
N TRP A 336 7.10 -23.70 9.84
CA TRP A 336 6.76 -23.05 8.57
C TRP A 336 7.02 -21.56 8.66
N MET A 337 7.62 -20.99 7.63
CA MET A 337 7.67 -19.55 7.38
C MET A 337 6.73 -19.22 6.24
N ARG A 338 6.03 -18.11 6.35
CA ARG A 338 5.10 -17.64 5.34
C ARG A 338 5.31 -16.17 5.07
N ILE A 339 5.59 -15.85 3.82
CA ILE A 339 5.62 -14.46 3.35
C ILE A 339 4.33 -14.20 2.58
N ALA A 340 3.60 -13.16 2.99
CA ALA A 340 2.46 -12.66 2.24
C ALA A 340 2.98 -11.66 1.20
N VAL A 341 2.59 -11.85 -0.06
CA VAL A 341 2.94 -10.97 -1.17
C VAL A 341 1.65 -10.34 -1.68
N PRO A 342 1.49 -9.02 -1.57
CA PRO A 342 0.34 -8.33 -2.13
C PRO A 342 0.28 -8.51 -3.64
N ILE A 343 -0.91 -8.75 -4.17
CA ILE A 343 -1.19 -8.85 -5.61
C ILE A 343 -2.27 -7.85 -5.95
N SER A 344 -2.00 -7.01 -6.95
CA SER A 344 -3.01 -6.11 -7.48
C SER A 344 -4.13 -6.91 -8.16
N MET A 345 -5.36 -6.59 -7.78
CA MET A 345 -6.57 -7.12 -8.42
C MET A 345 -7.16 -6.11 -9.41
N ARG A 346 -6.38 -5.11 -9.81
CA ARG A 346 -6.76 -4.11 -10.82
C ARG A 346 -6.58 -4.70 -12.20
N SER A 347 -7.43 -4.29 -13.12
CA SER A 347 -7.36 -4.60 -14.56
C SER A 347 -7.69 -3.33 -15.35
N GLY A 348 -7.58 -3.34 -16.66
CA GLY A 348 -7.90 -2.19 -17.50
C GLY A 348 -9.33 -1.64 -17.30
N ARG A 349 -10.27 -2.46 -16.84
CA ARG A 349 -11.64 -2.02 -16.48
C ARG A 349 -11.71 -1.09 -15.27
N HIS A 350 -10.61 -0.99 -14.51
CA HIS A 350 -10.49 -0.15 -13.30
C HIS A 350 -9.76 1.16 -13.57
N SER A 351 -9.58 1.49 -14.85
CA SER A 351 -9.14 2.81 -15.28
C SER A 351 -10.11 3.87 -14.76
N GLY A 352 -9.60 4.93 -14.12
CA GLY A 352 -10.41 5.94 -13.45
C GLY A 352 -11.06 5.50 -12.12
N LEU A 353 -10.77 4.32 -11.60
CA LEU A 353 -11.26 3.91 -10.27
C LEU A 353 -10.64 4.82 -9.19
N PRO A 354 -11.46 5.52 -8.36
CA PRO A 354 -10.93 6.29 -7.25
C PRO A 354 -10.07 5.47 -6.31
N ALA A 355 -9.27 6.14 -5.47
CA ALA A 355 -8.50 5.46 -4.45
C ALA A 355 -9.38 4.51 -3.62
N CYS A 356 -8.99 3.25 -3.58
CA CYS A 356 -9.64 2.20 -2.81
C CYS A 356 -8.68 1.04 -2.64
N ASN A 357 -9.00 0.12 -1.75
CA ASN A 357 -8.27 -1.13 -1.64
C ASN A 357 -8.77 -2.14 -2.68
N ARG A 358 -7.86 -2.55 -3.57
CA ARG A 358 -8.11 -3.60 -4.54
C ARG A 358 -6.89 -4.52 -4.64
N VAL A 359 -6.49 -5.03 -3.49
CA VAL A 359 -5.36 -5.95 -3.34
C VAL A 359 -5.86 -7.30 -2.85
N SER A 360 -5.10 -8.32 -3.11
CA SER A 360 -5.20 -9.63 -2.48
C SER A 360 -3.81 -10.11 -2.08
N TYR A 361 -3.70 -11.27 -1.43
CA TYR A 361 -2.42 -11.83 -1.03
C TYR A 361 -2.16 -13.18 -1.68
N ALA A 362 -0.94 -13.34 -2.19
CA ALA A 362 -0.33 -14.62 -2.43
C ALA A 362 0.51 -15.03 -1.22
N LEU A 363 0.51 -16.31 -0.90
CA LEU A 363 1.19 -16.83 0.28
C LEU A 363 2.34 -17.75 -0.12
N VAL A 364 3.56 -17.29 0.04
CA VAL A 364 4.79 -18.08 -0.17
C VAL A 364 5.16 -18.75 1.13
N THR A 365 5.01 -20.07 1.21
CA THR A 365 5.19 -20.84 2.46
C THR A 365 6.26 -21.91 2.25
N HIS A 366 7.29 -21.92 3.12
CA HIS A 366 8.38 -22.88 3.13
C HIS A 366 8.71 -23.33 4.55
N ARG A 367 9.27 -24.54 4.69
CA ARG A 367 9.82 -24.98 5.98
C ARG A 367 11.18 -24.35 6.21
N MET A 368 11.53 -24.14 7.47
CA MET A 368 12.88 -23.66 7.82
C MET A 368 14.00 -24.58 7.31
N SER A 369 13.77 -25.91 7.31
CA SER A 369 14.72 -26.87 6.76
C SER A 369 14.93 -26.72 5.25
N GLU A 370 13.93 -26.26 4.53
CA GLU A 370 14.02 -26.05 3.06
C GLU A 370 14.87 -24.82 2.70
N CYS A 371 15.15 -23.96 3.66
CA CYS A 371 15.92 -22.72 3.45
C CYS A 371 17.44 -22.92 3.64
N SER A 372 17.90 -24.14 3.85
CA SER A 372 19.34 -24.46 3.98
C SER A 372 20.08 -24.44 2.65
N ASP A 373 19.40 -24.76 1.55
CA ASP A 373 19.95 -24.71 0.19
C ASP A 373 19.32 -23.54 -0.59
N PRO A 374 20.06 -22.42 -0.79
CA PRO A 374 19.57 -21.25 -1.47
C PRO A 374 19.17 -21.48 -2.92
N GLN A 375 19.86 -22.36 -3.64
CA GLN A 375 19.62 -22.58 -5.05
C GLN A 375 18.30 -23.34 -5.27
N SER A 376 18.12 -24.45 -4.59
CA SER A 376 16.85 -25.19 -4.62
C SER A 376 15.68 -24.38 -4.08
N LEU A 377 15.92 -23.55 -3.06
CA LEU A 377 14.87 -22.68 -2.52
C LEU A 377 14.44 -21.63 -3.56
N LEU A 378 15.39 -20.99 -4.26
CA LEU A 378 15.10 -19.99 -5.30
C LEU A 378 14.27 -20.59 -6.42
N GLN A 379 14.62 -21.78 -6.89
CA GLN A 379 13.86 -22.47 -7.94
C GLN A 379 12.41 -22.75 -7.48
N ARG A 380 12.23 -23.27 -6.26
CA ARG A 380 10.89 -23.52 -5.69
C ARG A 380 10.07 -22.23 -5.49
N ILE A 381 10.73 -21.13 -5.13
CA ILE A 381 10.08 -19.82 -5.05
C ILE A 381 9.60 -19.41 -6.44
N HIS A 382 10.48 -19.46 -7.44
CA HIS A 382 10.17 -19.05 -8.80
C HIS A 382 9.02 -19.87 -9.41
N GLU A 383 9.05 -21.19 -9.30
CA GLU A 383 7.96 -22.07 -9.75
C GLU A 383 6.62 -21.71 -9.12
N LYS A 384 6.65 -21.32 -7.84
CA LYS A 384 5.46 -20.94 -7.10
C LYS A 384 4.96 -19.55 -7.50
N THR A 385 5.86 -18.56 -7.60
CA THR A 385 5.50 -17.18 -7.99
C THR A 385 5.04 -17.09 -9.43
N ALA A 386 5.64 -17.84 -10.35
CA ALA A 386 5.15 -17.95 -11.73
C ALA A 386 3.68 -18.42 -11.79
N GLY A 387 3.29 -19.36 -10.92
CA GLY A 387 1.89 -19.78 -10.77
C GLY A 387 1.00 -18.72 -10.13
N LEU A 388 1.54 -17.84 -9.31
CA LEU A 388 0.80 -16.77 -8.63
C LEU A 388 0.39 -15.63 -9.56
N MET A 389 1.25 -15.31 -10.54
CA MET A 389 0.99 -14.25 -11.54
C MET A 389 -0.27 -14.52 -12.37
N SER A 390 -0.76 -15.76 -12.41
CA SER A 390 -2.05 -16.10 -13.03
C SER A 390 -3.30 -15.52 -12.33
N GLY A 391 -3.14 -14.75 -11.26
CA GLY A 391 -4.23 -14.10 -10.50
C GLY A 391 -5.13 -15.05 -9.71
N ARG A 392 -5.02 -16.36 -9.90
CA ARG A 392 -5.94 -17.36 -9.33
C ARG A 392 -5.84 -17.49 -7.81
N GLU A 393 -4.68 -17.26 -7.23
CA GLU A 393 -4.51 -17.36 -5.76
C GLU A 393 -5.10 -16.16 -5.01
N GLY A 394 -5.02 -14.96 -5.57
CA GLY A 394 -5.71 -13.80 -5.03
C GLY A 394 -7.22 -14.01 -4.89
N VAL A 395 -7.83 -14.66 -5.88
CA VAL A 395 -9.27 -15.02 -5.84
C VAL A 395 -9.59 -15.97 -4.68
N ILE A 396 -8.66 -16.86 -4.30
CA ILE A 396 -8.87 -17.82 -3.20
C ILE A 396 -8.97 -17.09 -1.86
N ALA A 397 -8.09 -16.13 -1.60
CA ALA A 397 -8.13 -15.33 -0.38
C ALA A 397 -9.45 -14.55 -0.27
N TRP A 398 -9.90 -13.95 -1.37
CA TRP A 398 -11.18 -13.25 -1.43
C TRP A 398 -12.38 -14.18 -1.13
N LYS A 399 -12.40 -15.38 -1.73
CA LYS A 399 -13.46 -16.38 -1.46
C LYS A 399 -13.46 -16.84 0.00
N LEU A 400 -12.27 -16.99 0.59
CA LEU A 400 -12.13 -17.34 2.00
C LEU A 400 -12.71 -16.24 2.90
N PHE A 401 -12.30 -14.98 2.72
CA PHE A 401 -12.81 -13.87 3.51
C PHE A 401 -14.33 -13.69 3.34
N ARG A 402 -14.84 -13.86 2.12
CA ARG A 402 -16.30 -13.86 1.85
C ARG A 402 -17.03 -14.96 2.61
N ALA A 403 -16.47 -16.15 2.67
CA ALA A 403 -17.07 -17.27 3.42
C ALA A 403 -17.04 -17.01 4.92
N LEU A 404 -15.91 -16.54 5.46
CA LEU A 404 -15.75 -16.22 6.87
C LEU A 404 -16.65 -15.07 7.33
N ARG A 405 -16.89 -14.07 6.47
CA ARG A 405 -17.80 -12.97 6.77
C ARG A 405 -19.25 -13.42 6.99
N ARG A 406 -19.67 -14.54 6.37
CA ARG A 406 -21.02 -15.11 6.58
C ARG A 406 -21.20 -15.80 7.92
N ILE A 407 -20.11 -16.07 8.63
CA ILE A 407 -20.10 -16.69 9.94
C ILE A 407 -19.94 -15.58 10.99
N PRO A 408 -20.89 -15.37 11.92
CA PRO A 408 -20.72 -14.38 12.98
C PRO A 408 -19.40 -14.57 13.73
N GLY A 409 -18.55 -13.53 13.78
CA GLY A 409 -17.24 -13.62 14.40
C GLY A 409 -16.20 -14.47 13.67
N GLY A 410 -16.53 -15.06 12.52
CA GLY A 410 -15.65 -16.02 11.81
C GLY A 410 -14.28 -15.45 11.45
N LEU A 411 -14.22 -14.18 11.04
CA LEU A 411 -12.97 -13.51 10.73
C LEU A 411 -12.12 -13.31 11.99
N ARG A 412 -12.72 -12.82 13.09
CA ARG A 412 -12.05 -12.65 14.39
C ARG A 412 -11.54 -14.00 14.92
N TYR A 413 -12.35 -15.05 14.81
CA TYR A 413 -11.97 -16.39 15.23
C TYR A 413 -10.77 -16.91 14.44
N MET A 414 -10.79 -16.77 13.11
CA MET A 414 -9.64 -17.13 12.26
C MET A 414 -8.37 -16.38 12.70
N MET A 415 -8.48 -15.10 12.97
CA MET A 415 -7.34 -14.26 13.36
C MET A 415 -6.82 -14.56 14.77
N SER A 416 -7.72 -14.90 15.70
CA SER A 416 -7.33 -15.31 17.06
C SER A 416 -6.69 -16.69 17.10
N TRP A 417 -7.02 -17.57 16.16
CA TRP A 417 -6.44 -18.91 16.10
C TRP A 417 -5.02 -18.90 15.54
N TRP A 418 -4.65 -17.89 14.77
CA TRP A 418 -3.30 -17.76 14.25
C TRP A 418 -2.52 -16.76 15.09
N SER A 419 -1.38 -17.20 15.63
CA SER A 419 -0.41 -16.28 16.26
C SER A 419 0.10 -15.22 15.26
N CYS A 420 0.14 -15.61 13.96
CA CYS A 420 0.36 -14.72 12.83
C CYS A 420 -0.22 -15.35 11.56
N ALA A 421 -0.79 -14.55 10.67
CA ALA A 421 -1.25 -15.00 9.35
C ALA A 421 -0.08 -15.22 8.39
N GLY A 422 0.98 -14.44 8.55
CA GLY A 422 2.26 -14.51 7.84
C GLY A 422 3.40 -14.12 8.75
N THR A 423 4.59 -14.65 8.49
CA THR A 423 5.81 -14.28 9.21
C THR A 423 6.27 -12.88 8.79
N LEU A 424 6.03 -12.53 7.54
CA LEU A 424 6.41 -11.24 6.93
C LEU A 424 5.42 -10.90 5.80
N VAL A 425 5.26 -9.62 5.52
CA VAL A 425 4.65 -9.11 4.27
C VAL A 425 5.77 -8.49 3.44
N LEU A 426 5.90 -8.92 2.18
CA LEU A 426 6.81 -8.31 1.21
C LEU A 426 5.97 -7.60 0.15
N ALA A 427 5.90 -6.28 0.25
CA ALA A 427 5.27 -5.43 -0.76
C ALA A 427 6.34 -4.81 -1.66
N ASN A 428 6.14 -4.91 -2.97
CA ASN A 428 6.94 -4.23 -3.96
C ASN A 428 5.98 -3.45 -4.87
N VAL A 429 6.10 -2.15 -4.89
CA VAL A 429 5.23 -1.25 -5.66
C VAL A 429 5.79 -0.96 -7.06
N GLY A 430 6.90 -1.57 -7.41
CA GLY A 430 7.54 -1.40 -8.73
C GLY A 430 8.53 -0.25 -8.79
N ASP A 431 8.87 0.13 -10.02
CA ASP A 431 9.79 1.24 -10.35
C ASP A 431 9.01 2.52 -10.62
#